data_a1a3a366fb9d27104064a79ceb4153b7
#
_entry.id   a1a3a366fb9d27104064a79ceb4153b7
#
_cell.length_a   1.000
_cell.length_b   1.000
_cell.length_c   1.000
_cell.angle_alpha   90.00
_cell.angle_beta   90.00
_cell.angle_gamma   90.00
#
_symmetry.space_group_name_H-M   'P 1'
#
loop_
_entity.id
_entity.type
_entity.pdbx_description
1 polymer ?
#
loop_
_entity_poly.entity_id
_entity_poly.type
_entity_poly.pdbx_seq_one_letter_code
_entity_poly.pdbx_strand_id
1 'polypeptide(L)'
;LRQLDGLTALAPEELVRHQGEIEHVHDQVDTAKKNKIAAIPEMASKIRRIVSLISDLQIRDVITISYEVKKGDHLWGIASDETIYGDPYMWPRIYRSNSDKIQDPDLIYPQQNLSVPFGVSEGQYLVTGGDFLSKIAAAVYNDASKWHQIYEANKNQIVEPSLIFPAQVLEVPTN
;
A
#
# COMPACT_ATOMS: atom_id res chain seq x y z
N LEU A 1 13.17 16.55 0.43
CA LEU A 1 12.21 17.59 0.04
C LEU A 1 12.23 17.82 -1.47
N ARG A 2 13.34 18.20 -2.11
CA ARG A 2 13.39 18.49 -3.56
C ARG A 2 12.93 17.33 -4.43
N GLN A 3 13.18 16.07 -4.06
CA GLN A 3 12.68 14.89 -4.76
C GLN A 3 11.15 14.77 -4.65
N LEU A 4 10.57 14.98 -3.47
CA LEU A 4 9.12 14.92 -3.26
C LEU A 4 8.37 16.07 -3.95
N ASP A 5 8.95 17.28 -3.96
CA ASP A 5 8.34 18.45 -4.66
C ASP A 5 8.19 18.16 -6.18
N GLY A 6 9.09 17.37 -6.78
CA GLY A 6 8.98 16.93 -8.18
C GLY A 6 7.87 15.89 -8.41
N LEU A 7 7.63 15.02 -7.45
CA LEU A 7 6.61 13.97 -7.55
C LEU A 7 5.19 14.50 -7.44
N THR A 8 4.96 15.62 -6.73
CA THR A 8 3.61 16.21 -6.59
C THR A 8 3.02 16.73 -7.88
N ALA A 9 3.85 16.94 -8.92
CA ALA A 9 3.42 17.40 -10.24
C ALA A 9 3.16 16.25 -11.23
N LEU A 10 3.42 14.99 -10.84
CA LEU A 10 3.26 13.84 -11.72
C LEU A 10 1.80 13.38 -11.81
N ALA A 11 1.44 12.82 -12.97
CA ALA A 11 0.17 12.15 -13.13
C ALA A 11 0.09 10.90 -12.21
N PRO A 12 -1.13 10.50 -11.77
CA PRO A 12 -1.30 9.35 -10.87
C PRO A 12 -0.64 8.06 -11.35
N GLU A 13 -0.66 7.80 -12.67
CA GLU A 13 -0.03 6.61 -13.27
C GLU A 13 1.51 6.66 -13.19
N GLU A 14 2.10 7.86 -13.17
CA GLU A 14 3.54 8.04 -13.00
C GLU A 14 3.93 7.90 -11.53
N LEU A 15 3.09 8.34 -10.59
CA LEU A 15 3.31 8.16 -9.16
C LEU A 15 3.42 6.69 -8.75
N VAL A 16 2.70 5.80 -9.43
CA VAL A 16 2.78 4.35 -9.22
C VAL A 16 4.21 3.84 -9.37
N ARG A 17 4.96 4.34 -10.35
CA ARG A 17 6.36 3.95 -10.59
C ARG A 17 7.31 4.40 -9.49
N HIS A 18 6.93 5.41 -8.72
CA HIS A 18 7.70 5.97 -7.61
C HIS A 18 7.21 5.53 -6.23
N GLN A 19 6.27 4.58 -6.16
CA GLN A 19 5.69 4.14 -4.90
C GLN A 19 6.73 3.63 -3.91
N GLY A 20 7.71 2.84 -4.37
CA GLY A 20 8.82 2.36 -3.54
C GLY A 20 9.69 3.49 -2.96
N GLU A 21 9.90 4.56 -3.72
CA GLU A 21 10.62 5.76 -3.24
C GLU A 21 9.80 6.50 -2.16
N ILE A 22 8.48 6.59 -2.35
CA ILE A 22 7.56 7.23 -1.40
C ILE A 22 7.53 6.45 -0.09
N GLU A 23 7.42 5.11 -0.15
CA GLU A 23 7.46 4.23 1.03
C GLU A 23 8.80 4.33 1.77
N HIS A 24 9.91 4.34 1.03
CA HIS A 24 11.24 4.49 1.64
C HIS A 24 11.38 5.82 2.39
N VAL A 25 10.87 6.92 1.81
CA VAL A 25 10.87 8.23 2.50
C VAL A 25 9.95 8.21 3.72
N HIS A 26 8.82 7.52 3.66
CA HIS A 26 7.92 7.35 4.79
C HIS A 26 8.62 6.65 5.97
N ASP A 27 9.33 5.55 5.72
CA ASP A 27 10.08 4.82 6.74
C ASP A 27 11.21 5.68 7.35
N GLN A 28 11.91 6.46 6.51
CA GLN A 28 12.92 7.41 6.99
C GLN A 28 12.32 8.48 7.90
N VAL A 29 11.13 8.98 7.58
CA VAL A 29 10.41 9.97 8.39
C VAL A 29 9.99 9.37 9.72
N ASP A 30 9.47 8.16 9.74
CA ASP A 30 9.07 7.49 10.99
C ASP A 30 10.27 7.19 11.89
N THR A 31 11.40 6.84 11.30
CA THR A 31 12.66 6.71 12.02
C THR A 31 13.13 8.05 12.58
N ALA A 32 13.02 9.13 11.80
CA ALA A 32 13.39 10.47 12.24
C ALA A 32 12.50 10.99 13.37
N LYS A 33 11.19 10.71 13.35
CA LYS A 33 10.24 11.07 14.42
C LYS A 33 10.62 10.47 15.78
N LYS A 34 11.20 9.26 15.77
CA LYS A 34 11.65 8.56 16.99
C LYS A 34 12.95 9.13 17.57
N ASN A 35 13.66 9.99 16.82
CA ASN A 35 14.92 10.58 17.24
C ASN A 35 14.67 11.85 18.05
N LYS A 36 15.50 12.08 19.11
CA LYS A 36 15.46 13.31 19.92
C LYS A 36 15.65 14.60 19.10
N ILE A 37 16.27 14.51 17.93
CA ILE A 37 16.44 15.62 16.98
C ILE A 37 15.08 16.12 16.45
N ALA A 38 14.05 15.28 16.41
CA ALA A 38 12.70 15.68 16.01
C ALA A 38 12.08 16.72 16.95
N ALA A 39 12.57 16.87 18.18
CA ALA A 39 12.13 17.88 19.13
C ALA A 39 12.65 19.30 18.81
N ILE A 40 13.62 19.43 17.91
CA ILE A 40 14.14 20.73 17.45
C ILE A 40 13.08 21.37 16.54
N PRO A 41 12.62 22.62 16.82
CA PRO A 41 11.49 23.25 16.10
C PRO A 41 11.66 23.24 14.57
N GLU A 42 12.86 23.50 14.08
CA GLU A 42 13.16 23.49 12.65
C GLU A 42 13.03 22.10 12.03
N MET A 43 13.51 21.07 12.71
CA MET A 43 13.37 19.68 12.26
C MET A 43 11.94 19.21 12.32
N ALA A 44 11.21 19.55 13.38
CA ALA A 44 9.78 19.26 13.51
C ALA A 44 8.96 19.90 12.37
N SER A 45 9.29 21.11 11.94
CA SER A 45 8.61 21.77 10.82
C SER A 45 8.92 21.08 9.49
N LYS A 46 10.18 20.67 9.26
CA LYS A 46 10.57 19.91 8.05
C LYS A 46 9.89 18.54 8.00
N ILE A 47 9.85 17.83 9.13
CA ILE A 47 9.16 16.52 9.23
C ILE A 47 7.67 16.70 8.91
N ARG A 48 6.97 17.69 9.50
CA ARG A 48 5.55 17.95 9.19
C ARG A 48 5.32 18.22 7.71
N ARG A 49 6.20 19.03 7.07
CA ARG A 49 6.09 19.31 5.63
C ARG A 49 6.28 18.05 4.79
N ILE A 50 7.24 17.18 5.14
CA ILE A 50 7.45 15.91 4.43
C ILE A 50 6.23 15.00 4.60
N VAL A 51 5.69 14.89 5.81
CA VAL A 51 4.47 14.11 6.08
C VAL A 51 3.29 14.62 5.26
N SER A 52 3.10 15.94 5.16
CA SER A 52 2.06 16.53 4.31
C SER A 52 2.26 16.17 2.85
N LEU A 53 3.48 16.30 2.31
CA LEU A 53 3.79 15.95 0.92
C LEU A 53 3.55 14.45 0.64
N ILE A 54 3.94 13.56 1.55
CA ILE A 54 3.67 12.12 1.43
C ILE A 54 2.16 11.86 1.42
N SER A 55 1.41 12.54 2.30
CA SER A 55 -0.06 12.42 2.33
C SER A 55 -0.71 12.90 1.01
N ASP A 56 -0.17 13.95 0.41
CA ASP A 56 -0.66 14.47 -0.87
C ASP A 56 -0.30 13.55 -2.05
N LEU A 57 0.81 12.79 -1.93
CA LEU A 57 1.26 11.80 -2.91
C LEU A 57 0.57 10.43 -2.76
N GLN A 58 -0.15 10.19 -1.66
CA GLN A 58 -0.88 8.94 -1.51
C GLN A 58 -1.96 8.82 -2.60
N ILE A 59 -1.90 7.72 -3.32
CA ILE A 59 -2.94 7.36 -4.29
C ILE A 59 -4.21 7.05 -3.50
N ARG A 60 -5.13 8.02 -3.47
CA ARG A 60 -6.40 7.92 -2.70
C ARG A 60 -7.45 7.09 -3.41
N ASP A 61 -7.25 6.87 -4.71
CA ASP A 61 -8.14 6.07 -5.54
C ASP A 61 -7.41 4.85 -6.10
N VAL A 62 -8.15 3.78 -6.35
CA VAL A 62 -7.60 2.60 -7.00
C VAL A 62 -7.32 2.93 -8.46
N ILE A 63 -6.03 3.02 -8.80
CA ILE A 63 -5.57 3.13 -10.18
C ILE A 63 -5.30 1.72 -10.68
N THR A 64 -5.78 1.41 -11.88
CA THR A 64 -5.54 0.10 -12.49
C THR A 64 -4.73 0.28 -13.77
N ILE A 65 -3.57 -0.36 -13.83
CA ILE A 65 -2.79 -0.45 -15.08
C ILE A 65 -3.02 -1.80 -15.75
N SER A 66 -2.84 -1.84 -17.06
CA SER A 66 -2.89 -3.09 -17.84
C SER A 66 -1.48 -3.67 -17.94
N TYR A 67 -1.33 -4.96 -17.62
CA TYR A 67 -0.11 -5.72 -17.76
C TYR A 67 -0.32 -6.86 -18.76
N GLU A 68 0.47 -6.90 -19.82
CA GLU A 68 0.48 -8.03 -20.78
C GLU A 68 1.43 -9.12 -20.30
N VAL A 69 0.88 -10.31 -20.05
CA VAL A 69 1.62 -11.48 -19.58
C VAL A 69 2.64 -11.93 -20.64
N LYS A 70 3.89 -12.07 -20.25
CA LYS A 70 4.99 -12.57 -21.08
C LYS A 70 5.19 -14.07 -20.86
N LYS A 71 5.90 -14.70 -21.77
CA LYS A 71 6.24 -16.11 -21.64
C LYS A 71 7.11 -16.35 -20.40
N GLY A 72 6.64 -17.19 -19.49
CA GLY A 72 7.32 -17.54 -18.24
C GLY A 72 6.89 -16.72 -17.03
N ASP A 73 5.97 -15.76 -17.22
CA ASP A 73 5.40 -15.02 -16.11
C ASP A 73 4.50 -15.91 -15.26
N HIS A 74 4.45 -15.57 -13.98
CA HIS A 74 3.54 -16.08 -12.98
C HIS A 74 3.18 -14.94 -12.02
N LEU A 75 2.03 -14.99 -11.39
CA LEU A 75 1.51 -13.86 -10.58
C LEU A 75 2.48 -13.42 -9.48
N TRP A 76 3.17 -14.37 -8.85
CA TRP A 76 4.20 -14.10 -7.85
C TRP A 76 5.38 -13.30 -8.42
N GLY A 77 5.84 -13.67 -9.63
CA GLY A 77 6.93 -12.99 -10.34
C GLY A 77 6.53 -11.58 -10.76
N ILE A 78 5.31 -11.42 -11.31
CA ILE A 78 4.78 -10.10 -11.69
C ILE A 78 4.68 -9.20 -10.45
N ALA A 79 4.17 -9.71 -9.32
CA ALA A 79 4.06 -8.93 -8.09
C ALA A 79 5.42 -8.55 -7.49
N SER A 80 6.47 -9.38 -7.68
CA SER A 80 7.83 -9.13 -7.21
C SER A 80 8.59 -8.07 -8.03
N ASP A 81 8.12 -7.73 -9.23
CA ASP A 81 8.73 -6.70 -10.05
C ASP A 81 8.65 -5.34 -9.36
N GLU A 82 9.80 -4.65 -9.22
CA GLU A 82 9.89 -3.34 -8.55
C GLU A 82 9.03 -2.27 -9.24
N THR A 83 8.74 -2.44 -10.54
CA THR A 83 7.87 -1.52 -11.29
C THR A 83 6.38 -1.81 -11.08
N ILE A 84 6.05 -2.92 -10.41
CA ILE A 84 4.69 -3.32 -10.06
C ILE A 84 4.50 -3.09 -8.54
N TYR A 85 4.81 -4.08 -7.70
CA TYR A 85 4.66 -3.93 -6.25
C TYR A 85 5.99 -4.04 -5.48
N GLY A 86 7.04 -4.62 -6.09
CA GLY A 86 8.29 -4.95 -5.39
C GLY A 86 8.12 -6.00 -4.28
N ASP A 87 6.90 -6.54 -4.11
CA ASP A 87 6.56 -7.50 -3.07
C ASP A 87 5.79 -8.69 -3.68
N PRO A 88 6.40 -9.88 -3.73
CA PRO A 88 5.75 -11.06 -4.28
C PRO A 88 4.47 -11.46 -3.53
N TYR A 89 4.36 -11.18 -2.23
CA TYR A 89 3.16 -11.49 -1.45
C TYR A 89 1.92 -10.68 -1.84
N MET A 90 2.09 -9.69 -2.71
CA MET A 90 0.98 -8.89 -3.28
C MET A 90 0.28 -9.57 -4.47
N TRP A 91 0.74 -10.72 -4.93
CA TRP A 91 0.12 -11.46 -6.04
C TRP A 91 -1.40 -11.70 -5.88
N PRO A 92 -1.96 -11.91 -4.66
CA PRO A 92 -3.40 -12.13 -4.52
C PRO A 92 -4.24 -10.91 -4.94
N ARG A 93 -3.62 -9.72 -4.95
CA ARG A 93 -4.27 -8.50 -5.40
C ARG A 93 -4.49 -8.50 -6.92
N ILE A 94 -3.48 -8.94 -7.68
CA ILE A 94 -3.59 -9.14 -9.13
C ILE A 94 -4.64 -10.20 -9.42
N TYR A 95 -4.58 -11.34 -8.73
CA TYR A 95 -5.53 -12.44 -8.90
C TYR A 95 -6.97 -11.98 -8.68
N ARG A 96 -7.26 -11.33 -7.56
CA ARG A 96 -8.62 -10.85 -7.24
C ARG A 96 -9.17 -9.88 -8.28
N SER A 97 -8.34 -9.00 -8.82
CA SER A 97 -8.74 -8.03 -9.84
C SER A 97 -8.98 -8.65 -11.21
N ASN A 98 -8.63 -9.93 -11.40
CA ASN A 98 -8.77 -10.69 -12.65
C ASN A 98 -9.48 -12.03 -12.43
N SER A 99 -10.25 -12.16 -11.37
CA SER A 99 -10.96 -13.40 -11.03
C SER A 99 -12.02 -13.81 -12.08
N ASP A 100 -12.43 -12.87 -12.93
CA ASP A 100 -13.27 -13.11 -14.11
C ASP A 100 -12.49 -13.79 -15.25
N LYS A 101 -11.18 -13.64 -15.29
CA LYS A 101 -10.28 -14.16 -16.37
C LYS A 101 -9.38 -15.29 -15.89
N ILE A 102 -9.04 -15.34 -14.60
CA ILE A 102 -8.14 -16.31 -13.99
C ILE A 102 -8.94 -17.17 -13.02
N GLN A 103 -9.15 -18.44 -13.37
CA GLN A 103 -9.82 -19.39 -12.49
C GLN A 103 -8.83 -20.07 -11.53
N ASP A 104 -7.61 -20.34 -12.01
CA ASP A 104 -6.53 -20.94 -11.26
C ASP A 104 -5.36 -19.93 -11.19
N PRO A 105 -4.95 -19.46 -9.98
CA PRO A 105 -3.88 -18.49 -9.87
C PRO A 105 -2.51 -18.97 -10.36
N ASP A 106 -2.31 -20.28 -10.46
CA ASP A 106 -1.08 -20.87 -10.99
C ASP A 106 -1.07 -20.93 -12.52
N LEU A 107 -2.18 -20.55 -13.18
CA LEU A 107 -2.36 -20.69 -14.60
C LEU A 107 -2.71 -19.38 -15.30
N ILE A 108 -1.70 -18.66 -15.75
CA ILE A 108 -1.83 -17.49 -16.63
C ILE A 108 -1.12 -17.74 -17.96
N TYR A 109 -1.57 -17.08 -19.02
CA TYR A 109 -1.11 -17.35 -20.38
C TYR A 109 -0.44 -16.12 -21.00
N PRO A 110 0.62 -16.32 -21.82
CA PRO A 110 1.21 -15.23 -22.60
C PRO A 110 0.16 -14.48 -23.42
N GLN A 111 0.33 -13.15 -23.53
CA GLN A 111 -0.58 -12.22 -24.20
C GLN A 111 -1.92 -11.99 -23.48
N GLN A 112 -2.15 -12.61 -22.32
CA GLN A 112 -3.28 -12.29 -21.47
C GLN A 112 -3.07 -10.88 -20.86
N ASN A 113 -4.09 -10.04 -20.93
CA ASN A 113 -4.05 -8.70 -20.31
C ASN A 113 -4.64 -8.76 -18.90
N LEU A 114 -3.81 -8.47 -17.91
CA LEU A 114 -4.18 -8.43 -16.49
C LEU A 114 -4.37 -6.99 -16.03
N SER A 115 -5.37 -6.81 -15.21
CA SER A 115 -5.61 -5.58 -14.45
C SER A 115 -4.76 -5.61 -13.17
N VAL A 116 -3.85 -4.66 -13.02
CA VAL A 116 -2.98 -4.53 -11.85
C VAL A 116 -3.39 -3.28 -11.07
N PRO A 117 -4.08 -3.43 -9.91
CA PRO A 117 -4.57 -2.30 -9.13
C PRO A 117 -3.50 -1.75 -8.20
N PHE A 118 -3.43 -0.42 -8.09
CA PHE A 118 -2.60 0.33 -7.15
C PHE A 118 -3.46 1.22 -6.26
N GLY A 119 -2.92 1.55 -5.07
CA GLY A 119 -3.68 2.34 -4.10
C GLY A 119 -4.85 1.58 -3.47
N VAL A 120 -5.58 2.24 -2.62
CA VAL A 120 -6.82 1.78 -2.01
C VAL A 120 -7.77 2.96 -1.92
N SER A 121 -9.08 2.69 -1.89
CA SER A 121 -10.07 3.76 -1.74
C SER A 121 -9.95 4.43 -0.37
N GLU A 122 -10.49 5.64 -0.28
CA GLU A 122 -10.60 6.34 1.01
C GLU A 122 -11.33 5.48 2.04
N GLY A 123 -10.83 5.44 3.26
CA GLY A 123 -11.37 4.59 4.32
C GLY A 123 -10.92 3.12 4.25
N GLN A 124 -9.97 2.80 3.39
CA GLN A 124 -9.40 1.46 3.30
C GLN A 124 -7.90 1.47 3.64
N TYR A 125 -7.40 0.32 4.06
CA TYR A 125 -5.98 0.07 4.35
C TYR A 125 -5.51 -1.20 3.64
N LEU A 126 -4.38 -1.11 2.95
CA LEU A 126 -3.72 -2.27 2.34
C LEU A 126 -2.76 -2.89 3.35
N VAL A 127 -2.99 -4.14 3.70
CA VAL A 127 -2.09 -4.89 4.60
C VAL A 127 -0.79 -5.23 3.88
N THR A 128 0.32 -4.90 4.50
CA THR A 128 1.68 -5.21 4.03
C THR A 128 2.36 -6.22 4.96
N GLY A 129 3.53 -6.72 4.55
CA GLY A 129 4.29 -7.67 5.37
C GLY A 129 4.66 -7.09 6.74
N GLY A 130 4.38 -7.82 7.81
CA GLY A 130 4.64 -7.40 9.19
C GLY A 130 3.59 -6.46 9.80
N ASP A 131 2.43 -6.29 9.15
CA ASP A 131 1.30 -5.60 9.75
C ASP A 131 0.50 -6.51 10.70
N PHE A 132 -0.10 -5.87 11.68
CA PHE A 132 -1.10 -6.45 12.59
C PHE A 132 -2.09 -5.36 12.99
N LEU A 133 -3.32 -5.74 13.36
CA LEU A 133 -4.43 -4.80 13.50
C LEU A 133 -4.13 -3.62 14.45
N SER A 134 -3.41 -3.85 15.56
CA SER A 134 -3.06 -2.76 16.48
C SER A 134 -1.99 -1.81 15.91
N LYS A 135 -1.08 -2.29 15.05
CA LYS A 135 -0.14 -1.43 14.32
C LYS A 135 -0.89 -0.55 13.31
N ILE A 136 -1.83 -1.14 12.57
CA ILE A 136 -2.68 -0.41 11.63
C ILE A 136 -3.53 0.63 12.39
N ALA A 137 -4.16 0.26 13.50
CA ALA A 137 -4.95 1.18 14.32
C ALA A 137 -4.12 2.35 14.86
N ALA A 138 -2.87 2.08 15.29
CA ALA A 138 -1.95 3.14 15.70
C ALA A 138 -1.63 4.10 14.55
N ALA A 139 -1.48 3.60 13.32
CA ALA A 139 -1.18 4.42 12.15
C ALA A 139 -2.39 5.26 11.71
N VAL A 140 -3.59 4.67 11.65
CA VAL A 140 -4.77 5.33 11.09
C VAL A 140 -5.57 6.16 12.12
N TYR A 141 -5.62 5.70 13.39
CA TYR A 141 -6.36 6.38 14.46
C TYR A 141 -5.46 7.07 15.48
N ASN A 142 -4.13 6.95 15.34
CA ASN A 142 -3.15 7.34 16.35
C ASN A 142 -3.41 6.68 17.73
N ASP A 143 -4.04 5.51 17.73
CA ASP A 143 -4.43 4.76 18.93
C ASP A 143 -4.48 3.25 18.63
N ALA A 144 -3.46 2.52 19.10
CA ALA A 144 -3.36 1.07 18.91
C ALA A 144 -4.53 0.30 19.54
N SER A 145 -5.15 0.82 20.62
CA SER A 145 -6.24 0.14 21.31
C SER A 145 -7.52 0.04 20.47
N LYS A 146 -7.66 0.87 19.43
CA LYS A 146 -8.81 0.88 18.52
C LYS A 146 -8.78 -0.22 17.46
N TRP A 147 -7.83 -1.16 17.52
CA TRP A 147 -7.71 -2.26 16.55
C TRP A 147 -9.00 -3.07 16.39
N HIS A 148 -9.80 -3.18 17.44
CA HIS A 148 -11.07 -3.90 17.41
C HIS A 148 -12.10 -3.26 16.48
N GLN A 149 -12.05 -1.95 16.21
CA GLN A 149 -12.94 -1.29 15.25
C GLN A 149 -12.65 -1.77 13.82
N ILE A 150 -11.36 -1.91 13.48
CA ILE A 150 -10.93 -2.47 12.19
C ILE A 150 -11.38 -3.92 12.09
N TYR A 151 -11.19 -4.72 13.15
CA TYR A 151 -11.63 -6.12 13.17
C TYR A 151 -13.13 -6.25 12.96
N GLU A 152 -13.94 -5.48 13.69
CA GLU A 152 -15.41 -5.51 13.57
C GLU A 152 -15.90 -5.19 12.14
N ALA A 153 -15.28 -4.18 11.51
CA ALA A 153 -15.62 -3.79 10.14
C ALA A 153 -15.23 -4.86 9.09
N ASN A 154 -14.33 -5.79 9.44
CA ASN A 154 -13.76 -6.77 8.52
C ASN A 154 -13.98 -8.22 8.92
N LYS A 155 -14.95 -8.50 9.80
CA LYS A 155 -15.29 -9.87 10.26
C LYS A 155 -15.64 -10.86 9.14
N ASN A 156 -16.07 -10.34 8.01
CA ASN A 156 -16.38 -11.15 6.84
C ASN A 156 -15.15 -11.75 6.17
N GLN A 157 -13.97 -11.13 6.37
CA GLN A 157 -12.69 -11.58 5.77
C GLN A 157 -11.62 -11.92 6.81
N ILE A 158 -11.74 -11.48 8.07
CA ILE A 158 -10.83 -11.79 9.16
C ILE A 158 -11.52 -12.78 10.10
N VAL A 159 -11.10 -14.03 10.05
CA VAL A 159 -11.64 -15.08 10.93
C VAL A 159 -11.07 -14.92 12.34
N GLU A 160 -9.80 -14.60 12.45
CA GLU A 160 -9.08 -14.44 13.72
C GLU A 160 -8.28 -13.14 13.73
N PRO A 161 -8.43 -12.27 14.76
CA PRO A 161 -7.80 -10.94 14.78
C PRO A 161 -6.27 -10.95 14.67
N SER A 162 -5.63 -12.05 15.09
CA SER A 162 -4.18 -12.24 14.99
C SER A 162 -3.71 -12.65 13.60
N LEU A 163 -4.63 -12.96 12.69
CA LEU A 163 -4.33 -13.55 11.40
C LEU A 163 -4.84 -12.66 10.26
N ILE A 164 -3.99 -11.72 9.86
CA ILE A 164 -4.17 -10.92 8.64
C ILE A 164 -2.99 -11.19 7.69
N PHE A 165 -3.21 -11.03 6.40
CA PHE A 165 -2.25 -11.39 5.37
C PHE A 165 -1.93 -10.20 4.47
N PRO A 166 -0.70 -10.11 3.94
CA PRO A 166 -0.37 -9.13 2.90
C PRO A 166 -1.38 -9.17 1.75
N ALA A 167 -1.58 -8.04 1.11
CA ALA A 167 -2.56 -7.85 0.03
C ALA A 167 -4.05 -7.90 0.45
N GLN A 168 -4.38 -8.08 1.73
CA GLN A 168 -5.74 -7.81 2.19
C GLN A 168 -6.01 -6.30 2.16
N VAL A 169 -7.21 -5.93 1.73
CA VAL A 169 -7.72 -4.55 1.82
C VAL A 169 -8.75 -4.53 2.94
N LEU A 170 -8.45 -3.79 3.99
CA LEU A 170 -9.29 -3.68 5.17
C LEU A 170 -10.06 -2.37 5.17
N GLU A 171 -11.36 -2.44 5.50
CA GLU A 171 -12.15 -1.26 5.81
C GLU A 171 -11.68 -0.64 7.13
N VAL A 172 -11.46 0.66 7.12
CA VAL A 172 -11.04 1.46 8.27
C VAL A 172 -12.11 2.51 8.55
N PRO A 173 -13.07 2.21 9.46
CA PRO A 173 -14.14 3.15 9.78
C PRO A 173 -13.58 4.47 10.30
N THR A 174 -13.96 5.58 9.70
CA THR A 174 -13.73 6.92 10.24
C THR A 174 -14.82 7.23 11.26
N ASN A 175 -14.42 7.61 12.47
CA ASN A 175 -15.34 8.08 13.53
C ASN A 175 -15.90 9.46 13.18
#